data_926310f31d67ac642ff25ef024bde92f
#
_entry.id   926310f31d67ac642ff25ef024bde92f
#
_cell.length_a   1.000
_cell.length_b   1.000
_cell.length_c   1.000
_cell.angle_alpha   90.00
_cell.angle_beta   90.00
_cell.angle_gamma   90.00
#
_symmetry.space_group_name_H-M   'P 1'
#
loop_
_entity.id
_entity.type
_entity.pdbx_description
1 polymer ?
#
loop_
_entity_poly.entity_id
_entity_poly.type
_entity_poly.pdbx_seq_one_letter_code
_entity_poly.pdbx_strand_id
1 'polypeptide(L)'
;DVAPDGSSHLITTGIAPITGGAGQWRVTLAPTAYQVPAGHRIRIVVSSSDFPHVLPAVQADGSSSVLEVQGLRQHLLTIDPGAGVPTTLPPPPTALPDGIISAAPVWKIGRDLILDGVEMLSGADVAVRTFDEAHVYESSTRDFAEVNNLAPSMARLTFDHAATVRLANGRTIEGSVHSEFVGGKLTAHAKVRVGDDLVVDRIWEV
;
A
#
# COMPACT_ATOMS: atom_id res chain seq x y z
N ASP A 1 6.38 8.37 -16.48
CA ASP A 1 7.45 9.15 -17.11
C ASP A 1 8.52 8.21 -17.66
N VAL A 2 8.92 8.43 -18.91
CA VAL A 2 9.97 7.64 -19.58
C VAL A 2 11.06 8.60 -20.04
N ALA A 3 12.25 8.43 -19.47
CA ALA A 3 13.43 9.20 -19.81
C ALA A 3 14.01 8.81 -21.20
N PRO A 4 14.85 9.64 -21.82
CA PRO A 4 15.48 9.35 -23.12
C PRO A 4 16.32 8.06 -23.11
N ASP A 5 16.88 7.66 -21.99
CA ASP A 5 17.66 6.40 -21.81
C ASP A 5 16.76 5.15 -21.70
N GLY A 6 15.44 5.32 -21.71
CA GLY A 6 14.46 4.24 -21.58
C GLY A 6 14.08 3.90 -20.13
N SER A 7 14.76 4.46 -19.15
CA SER A 7 14.35 4.31 -17.76
C SER A 7 12.95 4.90 -17.53
N SER A 8 12.20 4.37 -16.59
CA SER A 8 10.84 4.83 -16.35
C SER A 8 10.53 4.97 -14.87
N HIS A 9 9.74 6.00 -14.55
CA HIS A 9 9.28 6.32 -13.21
C HIS A 9 7.75 6.41 -13.18
N LEU A 10 7.14 5.80 -12.14
CA LEU A 10 5.71 5.86 -11.94
C LEU A 10 5.32 7.26 -11.44
N ILE A 11 4.38 7.92 -12.12
CA ILE A 11 3.86 9.23 -11.71
C ILE A 11 2.63 9.05 -10.82
N THR A 12 1.65 8.27 -11.28
CA THR A 12 0.39 8.06 -10.58
C THR A 12 -0.30 6.80 -11.09
N THR A 13 -1.21 6.28 -10.30
CA THR A 13 -2.06 5.13 -10.63
C THR A 13 -3.52 5.45 -10.41
N GLY A 14 -4.39 4.65 -10.99
CA GLY A 14 -5.82 4.66 -10.74
C GLY A 14 -6.41 3.30 -11.03
N ILE A 15 -7.48 2.96 -10.33
CA ILE A 15 -8.14 1.66 -10.40
C ILE A 15 -9.62 1.90 -10.71
N ALA A 16 -10.18 1.14 -11.62
CA ALA A 16 -11.62 1.13 -11.87
C ALA A 16 -12.08 -0.28 -12.22
N PRO A 17 -13.21 -0.73 -11.66
CA PRO A 17 -13.82 -1.99 -12.08
C PRO A 17 -14.36 -1.84 -13.49
N ILE A 18 -14.03 -2.78 -14.38
CA ILE A 18 -14.61 -2.90 -15.70
C ILE A 18 -15.70 -3.96 -15.63
N THR A 19 -16.95 -3.52 -15.65
CA THR A 19 -18.11 -4.42 -15.60
C THR A 19 -18.88 -4.31 -16.93
N GLY A 20 -19.14 -5.44 -17.57
CA GLY A 20 -19.90 -5.51 -18.82
C GLY A 20 -19.03 -5.44 -20.07
N GLY A 21 -19.69 -5.36 -21.25
CA GLY A 21 -19.05 -5.39 -22.57
C GLY A 21 -18.39 -4.06 -22.99
N ALA A 22 -18.29 -3.84 -24.30
CA ALA A 22 -17.67 -2.62 -24.84
C ALA A 22 -18.36 -1.34 -24.33
N GLY A 23 -17.56 -0.36 -23.93
CA GLY A 23 -18.07 0.90 -23.38
C GLY A 23 -16.95 1.91 -23.14
N GLN A 24 -17.32 3.05 -22.58
CA GLN A 24 -16.35 4.05 -22.14
C GLN A 24 -16.21 3.94 -20.62
N TRP A 25 -14.98 3.83 -20.17
CA TRP A 25 -14.66 3.83 -18.74
C TRP A 25 -13.83 5.05 -18.38
N ARG A 26 -14.13 5.61 -17.25
CA ARG A 26 -13.36 6.70 -16.64
C ARG A 26 -12.59 6.15 -15.45
N VAL A 27 -11.28 6.23 -15.50
CA VAL A 27 -10.40 5.89 -14.38
C VAL A 27 -9.91 7.18 -13.74
N THR A 28 -10.23 7.38 -12.48
CA THR A 28 -9.70 8.52 -11.71
C THR A 28 -8.32 8.16 -11.20
N LEU A 29 -7.34 8.96 -11.55
CA LEU A 29 -5.97 8.80 -11.08
C LEU A 29 -5.80 9.47 -9.71
N ALA A 30 -4.89 8.94 -8.90
CA ALA A 30 -4.53 9.57 -7.64
C ALA A 30 -3.97 10.98 -7.90
N PRO A 31 -4.38 12.01 -7.10
CA PRO A 31 -3.86 13.34 -7.25
C PRO A 31 -2.33 13.37 -7.14
N THR A 32 -1.68 14.06 -8.05
CA THR A 32 -0.24 14.19 -8.05
C THR A 32 0.17 15.55 -8.61
N ALA A 33 1.29 16.09 -8.13
CA ALA A 33 1.97 17.22 -8.71
C ALA A 33 3.33 16.74 -9.21
N TYR A 34 3.48 16.65 -10.54
CA TYR A 34 4.68 16.13 -11.17
C TYR A 34 5.04 16.95 -12.39
N GLN A 35 6.29 17.37 -12.47
CA GLN A 35 6.83 18.07 -13.63
C GLN A 35 7.56 17.07 -14.51
N VAL A 36 7.07 16.85 -15.72
CA VAL A 36 7.73 16.01 -16.72
C VAL A 36 8.93 16.77 -17.28
N PRO A 37 10.16 16.25 -17.13
CA PRO A 37 11.36 16.92 -17.66
C PRO A 37 11.35 17.02 -19.18
N ALA A 38 12.05 18.01 -19.71
CA ALA A 38 12.18 18.16 -21.17
C ALA A 38 12.85 16.92 -21.78
N GLY A 39 12.32 16.46 -22.92
CA GLY A 39 12.79 15.25 -23.61
C GLY A 39 12.22 13.94 -23.08
N HIS A 40 11.52 13.95 -21.96
CA HIS A 40 10.81 12.79 -21.44
C HIS A 40 9.46 12.58 -22.14
N ARG A 41 8.88 11.39 -21.98
CA ARG A 41 7.58 11.01 -22.55
C ARG A 41 6.67 10.45 -21.46
N ILE A 42 5.39 10.79 -21.55
CA ILE A 42 4.38 10.15 -20.71
C ILE A 42 4.00 8.80 -21.33
N ARG A 43 4.06 7.75 -20.54
CA ARG A 43 3.58 6.41 -20.91
C ARG A 43 2.39 6.04 -20.04
N ILE A 44 1.33 5.56 -20.65
CA ILE A 44 0.18 5.00 -19.98
C ILE A 44 0.26 3.49 -20.11
N VAL A 45 0.14 2.81 -18.97
CA VAL A 45 0.09 1.35 -18.89
C VAL A 45 -1.29 0.98 -18.39
N VAL A 46 -1.98 0.09 -19.09
CA VAL A 46 -3.23 -0.52 -18.64
C VAL A 46 -2.93 -1.97 -18.30
N SER A 47 -3.25 -2.37 -17.10
CA SER A 47 -3.02 -3.71 -16.59
C SER A 47 -4.31 -4.28 -16.00
N SER A 48 -4.50 -5.58 -16.09
CA SER A 48 -5.60 -6.29 -15.45
C SER A 48 -5.36 -6.56 -13.96
N SER A 49 -4.15 -6.33 -13.47
CA SER A 49 -3.78 -6.51 -12.07
C SER A 49 -2.68 -5.54 -11.66
N ASP A 50 -2.64 -5.19 -10.39
CA ASP A 50 -1.60 -4.37 -9.76
C ASP A 50 -1.38 -4.90 -8.33
N PHE A 51 -0.87 -6.12 -8.24
CA PHE A 51 -0.61 -6.76 -6.95
C PHE A 51 0.50 -6.03 -6.16
N PRO A 52 0.35 -5.80 -4.85
CA PRO A 52 -0.74 -6.25 -3.97
C PRO A 52 -1.95 -5.31 -3.86
N HIS A 53 -1.98 -4.18 -4.56
CA HIS A 53 -3.09 -3.23 -4.48
C HIS A 53 -4.37 -3.75 -5.12
N VAL A 54 -4.23 -4.56 -6.19
CA VAL A 54 -5.32 -5.21 -6.88
C VAL A 54 -4.97 -6.67 -7.10
N LEU A 55 -5.81 -7.54 -6.58
CA LEU A 55 -5.66 -8.98 -6.79
C LEU A 55 -5.80 -9.33 -8.27
N PRO A 56 -5.02 -10.31 -8.76
CA PRO A 56 -5.19 -10.79 -10.12
C PRO A 56 -6.62 -11.26 -10.36
N ALA A 57 -7.28 -10.70 -11.36
CA ALA A 57 -8.58 -11.17 -11.78
C ALA A 57 -8.40 -12.52 -12.49
N VAL A 58 -8.73 -13.60 -11.79
CA VAL A 58 -8.72 -14.95 -12.34
C VAL A 58 -10.13 -15.27 -12.76
N GLN A 59 -10.32 -15.53 -14.06
CA GLN A 59 -11.59 -16.04 -14.54
C GLN A 59 -11.67 -17.53 -14.18
N ALA A 60 -12.76 -17.92 -13.53
CA ALA A 60 -12.96 -19.29 -13.01
C ALA A 60 -12.92 -20.37 -14.11
N ASP A 61 -13.12 -20.00 -15.35
CA ASP A 61 -13.11 -20.89 -16.52
C ASP A 61 -11.79 -20.89 -17.30
N GLY A 62 -10.77 -20.18 -16.81
CA GLY A 62 -9.48 -20.04 -17.49
C GLY A 62 -9.54 -19.20 -18.78
N SER A 63 -10.67 -18.54 -19.06
CA SER A 63 -10.78 -17.66 -20.21
C SER A 63 -9.90 -16.40 -20.07
N SER A 64 -9.44 -15.87 -21.18
CA SER A 64 -8.72 -14.59 -21.21
C SER A 64 -9.65 -13.49 -21.70
N SER A 65 -9.56 -12.33 -21.06
CA SER A 65 -10.24 -11.13 -21.55
C SER A 65 -9.27 -10.30 -22.38
N VAL A 66 -9.71 -9.86 -23.54
CA VAL A 66 -8.96 -8.91 -24.37
C VAL A 66 -9.51 -7.51 -24.10
N LEU A 67 -8.66 -6.61 -23.62
CA LEU A 67 -8.97 -5.20 -23.52
C LEU A 67 -8.50 -4.50 -24.79
N GLU A 68 -9.44 -4.07 -25.61
CA GLU A 68 -9.16 -3.22 -26.77
C GLU A 68 -9.33 -1.75 -26.35
N VAL A 69 -8.23 -0.98 -26.35
CA VAL A 69 -8.26 0.43 -25.98
C VAL A 69 -8.35 1.30 -27.22
N GLN A 70 -9.49 1.93 -27.41
CA GLN A 70 -9.72 2.88 -28.50
C GLN A 70 -9.94 4.28 -27.92
N GLY A 71 -9.26 5.28 -28.48
CA GLY A 71 -9.51 6.68 -28.15
C GLY A 71 -9.16 7.07 -26.72
N LEU A 72 -8.01 6.61 -26.22
CA LEU A 72 -7.51 7.04 -24.91
C LEU A 72 -7.35 8.56 -24.86
N ARG A 73 -8.00 9.19 -23.90
CA ARG A 73 -7.88 10.64 -23.65
C ARG A 73 -7.41 10.84 -22.21
N GLN A 74 -6.33 11.58 -22.07
CA GLN A 74 -5.84 12.02 -20.79
C GLN A 74 -6.10 13.51 -20.62
N HIS A 75 -6.78 13.89 -19.52
CA HIS A 75 -6.97 15.29 -19.17
C HIS A 75 -5.83 15.69 -18.23
N LEU A 76 -4.95 16.54 -18.71
CA LEU A 76 -3.88 17.14 -17.93
C LEU A 76 -4.29 18.56 -17.57
N LEU A 77 -4.27 18.88 -16.29
CA LEU A 77 -4.35 20.26 -15.84
C LEU A 77 -2.92 20.82 -15.86
N THR A 78 -2.66 21.77 -16.75
CA THR A 78 -1.40 22.50 -16.76
C THR A 78 -1.59 23.73 -15.87
N ILE A 79 -0.84 23.78 -14.78
CA ILE A 79 -0.78 24.96 -13.91
C ILE A 79 0.42 25.80 -14.37
N ASP A 80 0.18 27.05 -14.76
CA ASP A 80 1.24 27.99 -15.03
C ASP A 80 1.88 28.41 -13.68
N PRO A 81 3.13 28.03 -13.41
CA PRO A 81 3.80 28.39 -12.17
C PRO A 81 4.00 29.90 -11.99
N GLY A 82 3.83 30.70 -13.09
CA GLY A 82 3.87 32.17 -13.03
C GLY A 82 2.62 32.82 -12.46
N ALA A 83 1.51 32.12 -12.36
CA ALA A 83 0.22 32.67 -11.93
C ALA A 83 -0.01 32.59 -10.41
N GLY A 84 0.95 33.05 -9.61
CA GLY A 84 0.71 33.34 -8.19
C GLY A 84 0.57 32.11 -7.27
N VAL A 85 1.12 30.96 -7.66
CA VAL A 85 1.29 29.86 -6.71
C VAL A 85 2.25 30.34 -5.60
N PRO A 86 1.86 30.29 -4.32
CA PRO A 86 2.78 30.67 -3.25
C PRO A 86 4.06 29.82 -3.37
N THR A 87 5.17 30.48 -3.64
CA THR A 87 6.50 29.83 -3.73
C THR A 87 7.03 29.37 -2.37
N THR A 88 6.35 29.73 -1.30
CA THR A 88 6.61 29.23 0.04
C THR A 88 5.66 28.08 0.33
N LEU A 89 6.11 26.86 0.09
CA LEU A 89 5.58 25.72 0.81
C LEU A 89 5.65 26.06 2.31
N PRO A 90 4.61 25.78 3.09
CA PRO A 90 4.77 25.82 4.55
C PRO A 90 6.04 25.02 4.87
N PRO A 91 6.91 25.52 5.77
CA PRO A 91 8.08 24.75 6.14
C PRO A 91 7.63 23.36 6.49
N PRO A 92 8.35 22.31 6.07
CA PRO A 92 8.04 20.97 6.53
C PRO A 92 7.91 21.04 8.05
N PRO A 93 6.93 20.33 8.65
CA PRO A 93 6.75 20.35 10.09
C PRO A 93 8.13 20.12 10.72
N THR A 94 8.61 21.15 11.41
CA THR A 94 9.94 21.17 12.00
C THR A 94 9.93 20.12 13.09
N ALA A 95 10.72 19.08 12.90
CA ALA A 95 10.92 17.95 13.78
C ALA A 95 9.70 16.99 13.82
N LEU A 96 9.94 15.75 13.50
CA LEU A 96 9.25 14.63 14.17
C LEU A 96 9.18 14.98 15.65
N PRO A 97 8.03 14.83 16.32
CA PRO A 97 7.93 15.12 17.73
C PRO A 97 9.12 14.50 18.46
N ASP A 98 9.76 15.25 19.36
CA ASP A 98 10.88 14.81 20.18
C ASP A 98 10.43 13.56 20.97
N GLY A 99 10.53 12.38 20.39
CA GLY A 99 9.98 11.19 21.01
C GLY A 99 10.11 9.90 20.23
N ILE A 100 10.45 9.96 18.95
CA ILE A 100 10.74 8.73 18.21
C ILE A 100 12.06 8.17 18.73
N ILE A 101 11.98 7.02 19.42
CA ILE A 101 13.13 6.38 20.03
C ILE A 101 13.81 5.45 19.05
N SER A 102 13.03 4.75 18.23
CA SER A 102 13.56 3.88 17.19
C SER A 102 12.54 3.64 16.08
N ALA A 103 13.04 3.46 14.86
CA ALA A 103 12.28 2.93 13.74
C ALA A 103 13.24 2.08 12.89
N ALA A 104 12.83 0.87 12.59
CA ALA A 104 13.60 -0.04 11.76
C ALA A 104 12.73 -0.49 10.56
N PRO A 105 12.65 0.33 9.49
CA PRO A 105 11.85 -0.03 8.34
C PRO A 105 12.46 -1.21 7.59
N VAL A 106 11.59 -2.11 7.14
CA VAL A 106 11.94 -3.23 6.28
C VAL A 106 11.17 -3.07 4.98
N TRP A 107 11.88 -3.17 3.86
CA TRP A 107 11.28 -3.24 2.53
C TRP A 107 12.12 -4.18 1.69
N LYS A 108 11.57 -5.33 1.32
CA LYS A 108 12.24 -6.36 0.53
C LYS A 108 11.30 -6.84 -0.56
N ILE A 109 11.86 -7.03 -1.75
CA ILE A 109 11.18 -7.70 -2.86
C ILE A 109 12.05 -8.88 -3.24
N GLY A 110 11.46 -10.07 -3.25
CA GLY A 110 12.07 -11.31 -3.71
C GLY A 110 11.45 -11.81 -5.00
N ARG A 111 12.18 -12.60 -5.75
CA ARG A 111 11.65 -13.32 -6.92
C ARG A 111 12.04 -14.78 -6.83
N ASP A 112 11.04 -15.64 -6.84
CA ASP A 112 11.23 -17.09 -7.01
C ASP A 112 11.28 -17.40 -8.51
N LEU A 113 12.46 -17.84 -8.98
CA LEU A 113 12.68 -18.16 -10.40
C LEU A 113 12.16 -19.55 -10.77
N ILE A 114 11.88 -20.40 -9.78
CA ILE A 114 11.37 -21.76 -10.00
C ILE A 114 9.87 -21.71 -10.18
N LEU A 115 9.18 -21.01 -9.28
CA LEU A 115 7.73 -20.87 -9.29
C LEU A 115 7.26 -19.64 -10.10
N ASP A 116 8.21 -18.88 -10.66
CA ASP A 116 7.94 -17.59 -11.34
C ASP A 116 7.05 -16.68 -10.47
N GLY A 117 7.45 -16.57 -9.20
CA GLY A 117 6.72 -15.83 -8.18
C GLY A 117 7.43 -14.55 -7.77
N VAL A 118 6.66 -13.65 -7.19
CA VAL A 118 7.16 -12.42 -6.55
C VAL A 118 6.63 -12.38 -5.13
N GLU A 119 7.52 -12.07 -4.20
CA GLU A 119 7.20 -11.82 -2.81
C GLU A 119 7.63 -10.40 -2.41
N MET A 120 6.87 -9.80 -1.52
CA MET A 120 7.15 -8.51 -0.92
C MET A 120 7.03 -8.64 0.60
N LEU A 121 8.01 -8.13 1.31
CA LEU A 121 7.97 -7.96 2.76
C LEU A 121 8.17 -6.49 3.08
N SER A 122 7.23 -5.91 3.81
CA SER A 122 7.34 -4.56 4.36
C SER A 122 7.02 -4.55 5.85
N GLY A 123 7.45 -3.50 6.53
CA GLY A 123 7.16 -3.33 7.94
C GLY A 123 8.06 -2.34 8.65
N ALA A 124 7.75 -2.07 9.89
CA ALA A 124 8.57 -1.25 10.76
C ALA A 124 8.32 -1.59 12.23
N ASP A 125 9.36 -1.37 13.04
CA ASP A 125 9.26 -1.32 14.50
C ASP A 125 9.44 0.14 14.93
N VAL A 126 8.47 0.68 15.63
CA VAL A 126 8.46 2.09 16.05
C VAL A 126 8.26 2.16 17.54
N ALA A 127 9.08 2.95 18.22
CA ALA A 127 8.88 3.32 19.61
C ALA A 127 8.81 4.85 19.73
N VAL A 128 7.79 5.35 20.38
CA VAL A 128 7.55 6.79 20.55
C VAL A 128 7.19 7.06 22.01
N ARG A 129 7.86 8.06 22.61
CA ARG A 129 7.37 8.67 23.86
C ARG A 129 6.31 9.71 23.55
N THR A 130 5.30 9.76 24.39
CA THR A 130 4.28 10.81 24.30
C THR A 130 4.82 12.16 24.79
N PHE A 131 4.11 13.24 24.46
CA PHE A 131 4.52 14.62 24.82
C PHE A 131 4.68 14.89 26.30
N ASP A 132 4.03 14.10 27.16
CA ASP A 132 4.14 14.22 28.62
C ASP A 132 5.23 13.32 29.21
N GLU A 133 5.98 12.60 28.35
CA GLU A 133 7.01 11.61 28.70
C GLU A 133 6.51 10.49 29.65
N ALA A 134 5.23 10.51 30.00
CA ALA A 134 4.61 9.59 30.95
C ALA A 134 4.08 8.32 30.29
N HIS A 135 3.89 8.35 28.97
CA HIS A 135 3.38 7.23 28.20
C HIS A 135 4.39 6.81 27.14
N VAL A 136 4.45 5.52 26.86
CA VAL A 136 5.28 4.97 25.78
C VAL A 136 4.38 4.16 24.85
N TYR A 137 4.45 4.45 23.56
CA TYR A 137 3.83 3.66 22.52
C TYR A 137 4.89 2.91 21.74
N GLU A 138 4.73 1.62 21.61
CA GLU A 138 5.55 0.77 20.75
C GLU A 138 4.65 0.04 19.77
N SER A 139 5.08 -0.07 18.53
CA SER A 139 4.35 -0.84 17.52
C SER A 139 5.30 -1.62 16.62
N SER A 140 4.81 -2.71 16.09
CA SER A 140 5.48 -3.55 15.11
C SER A 140 4.49 -3.86 14.00
N THR A 141 4.94 -3.70 12.76
CA THR A 141 4.16 -4.07 11.58
C THR A 141 4.97 -4.98 10.69
N ARG A 142 4.34 -5.99 10.13
CA ARG A 142 4.92 -6.87 9.11
C ARG A 142 3.82 -7.21 8.11
N ASP A 143 4.04 -6.80 6.87
CA ASP A 143 3.14 -7.06 5.76
C ASP A 143 3.89 -7.94 4.77
N PHE A 144 3.28 -9.03 4.39
CA PHE A 144 3.82 -9.95 3.41
C PHE A 144 2.82 -10.15 2.28
N ALA A 145 3.31 -10.12 1.06
CA ALA A 145 2.53 -10.35 -0.14
C ALA A 145 3.26 -11.32 -1.06
N GLU A 146 2.55 -12.30 -1.57
CA GLU A 146 3.10 -13.33 -2.46
C GLU A 146 2.13 -13.62 -3.60
N VAL A 147 2.64 -13.70 -4.81
CA VAL A 147 1.89 -14.16 -5.99
C VAL A 147 2.83 -14.93 -6.91
N ASN A 148 2.33 -15.99 -7.53
CA ASN A 148 3.05 -16.66 -8.58
C ASN A 148 2.21 -16.77 -9.86
N ASN A 149 2.88 -16.81 -11.01
CA ASN A 149 2.23 -16.84 -12.31
C ASN A 149 1.58 -18.19 -12.63
N LEU A 150 1.97 -19.26 -11.95
CA LEU A 150 1.39 -20.60 -12.14
C LEU A 150 0.05 -20.75 -11.44
N ALA A 151 -0.16 -20.02 -10.34
CA ALA A 151 -1.38 -20.06 -9.56
C ALA A 151 -1.76 -18.66 -9.01
N PRO A 152 -2.06 -17.68 -9.88
CA PRO A 152 -2.31 -16.30 -9.45
C PRO A 152 -3.54 -16.16 -8.54
N SER A 153 -4.51 -17.08 -8.61
CA SER A 153 -5.66 -17.13 -7.70
C SER A 153 -5.29 -17.47 -6.26
N MET A 154 -4.09 -18.01 -6.05
CA MET A 154 -3.55 -18.35 -4.72
C MET A 154 -2.65 -17.24 -4.18
N ALA A 155 -2.76 -16.03 -4.72
CA ALA A 155 -2.09 -14.86 -4.14
C ALA A 155 -2.39 -14.76 -2.65
N ARG A 156 -1.34 -14.53 -1.86
CA ARG A 156 -1.41 -14.48 -0.41
C ARG A 156 -0.98 -13.12 0.10
N LEU A 157 -1.74 -12.60 1.04
CA LEU A 157 -1.42 -11.39 1.79
C LEU A 157 -1.50 -11.72 3.28
N THR A 158 -0.49 -11.34 4.04
CA THR A 158 -0.57 -11.37 5.50
C THR A 158 -0.20 -10.02 6.08
N PHE A 159 -0.89 -9.63 7.12
CA PHE A 159 -0.69 -8.38 7.85
C PHE A 159 -0.60 -8.71 9.33
N ASP A 160 0.56 -8.48 9.92
CA ASP A 160 0.82 -8.63 11.33
C ASP A 160 1.06 -7.27 11.96
N HIS A 161 0.17 -6.88 12.85
CA HIS A 161 0.29 -5.64 13.62
C HIS A 161 0.26 -5.95 15.10
N ALA A 162 1.19 -5.40 15.84
CA ALA A 162 1.18 -5.40 17.29
C ALA A 162 1.47 -3.99 17.81
N ALA A 163 0.83 -3.62 18.90
CA ALA A 163 1.08 -2.36 19.58
C ALA A 163 1.00 -2.53 21.09
N THR A 164 1.86 -1.81 21.78
CA THR A 164 1.89 -1.75 23.24
C THR A 164 1.86 -0.29 23.69
N VAL A 165 0.95 0.03 24.59
CA VAL A 165 0.89 1.33 25.26
C VAL A 165 1.18 1.12 26.73
N ARG A 166 2.24 1.75 27.24
CA ARG A 166 2.53 1.81 28.67
C ARG A 166 2.05 3.13 29.22
N LEU A 167 1.12 3.07 30.16
CA LEU A 167 0.53 4.24 30.79
C LEU A 167 1.39 4.72 31.97
N ALA A 168 1.26 6.01 32.31
CA ALA A 168 1.98 6.63 33.44
C ALA A 168 1.80 5.91 34.80
N ASN A 169 0.66 5.25 34.99
CA ASN A 169 0.36 4.47 36.18
C ASN A 169 0.94 3.03 36.18
N GLY A 170 1.77 2.72 35.18
CA GLY A 170 2.41 1.41 35.01
C GLY A 170 1.53 0.34 34.36
N ARG A 171 0.26 0.63 34.04
CA ARG A 171 -0.57 -0.32 33.27
C ARG A 171 -0.11 -0.41 31.82
N THR A 172 -0.21 -1.60 31.28
CA THR A 172 0.09 -1.86 29.86
C THR A 172 -1.19 -2.26 29.12
N ILE A 173 -1.34 -1.73 27.92
CA ILE A 173 -2.37 -2.15 26.97
C ILE A 173 -1.63 -2.74 25.78
N GLU A 174 -1.92 -3.97 25.44
CA GLU A 174 -1.32 -4.68 24.31
C GLU A 174 -2.41 -5.04 23.30
N GLY A 175 -2.19 -4.71 22.04
CA GLY A 175 -3.07 -5.08 20.96
C GLY A 175 -2.29 -5.82 19.88
N SER A 176 -2.89 -6.84 19.28
CA SER A 176 -2.35 -7.49 18.09
C SER A 176 -3.46 -7.83 17.12
N VAL A 177 -3.14 -7.73 15.83
CA VAL A 177 -4.00 -8.20 14.75
C VAL A 177 -3.13 -9.00 13.79
N HIS A 178 -3.56 -10.22 13.49
CA HIS A 178 -3.07 -11.01 12.38
C HIS A 178 -4.18 -11.14 11.35
N SER A 179 -3.91 -10.81 10.10
CA SER A 179 -4.85 -11.00 9.00
C SER A 179 -4.18 -11.75 7.87
N GLU A 180 -4.89 -12.71 7.30
CA GLU A 180 -4.44 -13.49 6.15
C GLU A 180 -5.53 -13.50 5.08
N PHE A 181 -5.12 -13.20 3.86
CA PHE A 181 -5.94 -13.37 2.66
C PHE A 181 -5.25 -14.39 1.76
N VAL A 182 -5.96 -15.45 1.40
CA VAL A 182 -5.50 -16.48 0.46
C VAL A 182 -6.69 -17.15 -0.23
N GLY A 183 -6.59 -17.38 -1.54
CA GLY A 183 -7.62 -18.10 -2.30
C GLY A 183 -9.01 -17.46 -2.23
N GLY A 184 -9.08 -16.13 -2.11
CA GLY A 184 -10.36 -15.40 -2.00
C GLY A 184 -10.98 -15.38 -0.61
N LYS A 185 -10.30 -15.90 0.41
CA LYS A 185 -10.77 -15.91 1.81
C LYS A 185 -9.91 -14.97 2.65
N LEU A 186 -10.57 -14.16 3.46
CA LEU A 186 -9.93 -13.32 4.46
C LEU A 186 -10.22 -13.87 5.85
N THR A 187 -9.16 -14.07 6.62
CA THR A 187 -9.23 -14.36 8.06
C THR A 187 -8.54 -13.24 8.82
N ALA A 188 -9.13 -12.77 9.90
CA ALA A 188 -8.51 -11.80 10.78
C ALA A 188 -8.68 -12.22 12.23
N HIS A 189 -7.62 -12.11 13.04
CA HIS A 189 -7.63 -12.41 14.46
C HIS A 189 -7.09 -11.22 15.23
N ALA A 190 -7.91 -10.65 16.09
CA ALA A 190 -7.51 -9.55 16.97
C ALA A 190 -7.52 -9.97 18.43
N LYS A 191 -6.49 -9.53 19.15
CA LYS A 191 -6.36 -9.69 20.59
C LYS A 191 -6.04 -8.37 21.26
N VAL A 192 -6.65 -8.11 22.41
CA VAL A 192 -6.30 -6.97 23.27
C VAL A 192 -6.21 -7.44 24.72
N ARG A 193 -5.11 -7.05 25.37
CA ARG A 193 -4.88 -7.24 26.82
C ARG A 193 -4.77 -5.91 27.53
N VAL A 194 -5.22 -5.89 28.76
CA VAL A 194 -5.04 -4.74 29.69
C VAL A 194 -4.42 -5.27 30.96
N GLY A 195 -3.11 -5.10 31.12
CA GLY A 195 -2.34 -5.86 32.10
C GLY A 195 -2.41 -7.36 31.78
N ASP A 196 -2.77 -8.18 32.76
CA ASP A 196 -2.90 -9.63 32.58
C ASP A 196 -4.26 -10.05 32.00
N ASP A 197 -5.23 -9.15 31.92
CA ASP A 197 -6.59 -9.46 31.48
C ASP A 197 -6.70 -9.44 29.95
N LEU A 198 -7.18 -10.53 29.37
CA LEU A 198 -7.57 -10.61 27.96
C LEU A 198 -8.97 -10.03 27.79
N VAL A 199 -9.09 -8.86 27.18
CA VAL A 199 -10.37 -8.14 27.02
C VAL A 199 -10.98 -8.32 25.65
N VAL A 200 -10.17 -8.65 24.64
CA VAL A 200 -10.62 -8.99 23.27
C VAL A 200 -9.84 -10.21 22.79
N ASP A 201 -10.56 -11.19 22.29
CA ASP A 201 -10.03 -12.30 21.49
C ASP A 201 -11.08 -12.65 20.45
N ARG A 202 -10.89 -12.21 19.21
CA ARG A 202 -11.92 -12.30 18.19
C ARG A 202 -11.36 -12.66 16.83
N ILE A 203 -12.04 -13.60 16.18
CA ILE A 203 -11.73 -14.04 14.81
C ILE A 203 -12.88 -13.64 13.89
N TRP A 204 -12.54 -13.19 12.70
CA TRP A 204 -13.45 -12.94 11.58
C TRP A 204 -13.00 -13.75 10.38
N GLU A 205 -13.95 -14.26 9.65
CA GLU A 205 -13.77 -14.98 8.38
C GLU A 205 -14.75 -14.42 7.35
N VAL A 206 -14.24 -14.09 6.15
CA VAL A 206 -15.04 -13.53 5.04
C VAL A 206 -14.66 -14.21 3.74
#